data_2854744a888acec5de5de60fbf53a44c
#
_entry.id   2854744a888acec5de5de60fbf53a44c
#
_cell.length_a   1.000
_cell.length_b   1.000
_cell.length_c   1.000
_cell.angle_alpha   90.00
_cell.angle_beta   90.00
_cell.angle_gamma   90.00
#
_symmetry.space_group_name_H-M   'P 1'
#
loop_
_entity.id
_entity.type
_entity.pdbx_description
1 polymer ?
#
loop_
_entity_poly.entity_id
_entity_poly.type
_entity_poly.pdbx_seq_one_letter_code
_entity_poly.pdbx_strand_id
1 'polypeptide(L)'
;MSYNERFRGTGVAVVTPFRDGKIDFPALTTVLNHVINGRVEHIVCLGTTGEATSLDQKEINSVLDHTIKIVDGRVPIIFGPFGCNNTAELVEKIKATDLSGVDAIMASSPAYVRPTQEGIYQHYMNIADASSKPVLIYNVPSRTAMKVSYETIIRLGETHTNFVGVKEATADFFALSKLIKHRPKDFLVLSGDDYTAFPTM
;
A
#
# COMPACT_ATOMS: atom_id res chain seq x y z
N MET A 1 -0.77 15.76 -13.69
CA MET A 1 -1.47 15.53 -12.40
C MET A 1 -0.43 15.03 -11.43
N SER A 2 -0.25 15.67 -10.28
CA SER A 2 0.68 15.18 -9.25
C SER A 2 0.18 13.88 -8.64
N TYR A 3 1.06 13.08 -8.02
CA TYR A 3 0.62 11.86 -7.31
C TYR A 3 -0.34 12.19 -6.18
N ASN A 4 -0.18 13.37 -5.55
CA ASN A 4 -1.08 13.87 -4.51
C ASN A 4 -2.52 14.00 -5.02
N GLU A 5 -2.72 14.56 -6.21
CA GLU A 5 -4.05 14.66 -6.82
C GLU A 5 -4.62 13.30 -7.24
N ARG A 6 -3.74 12.37 -7.65
CA ARG A 6 -4.15 11.07 -8.19
C ARG A 6 -4.65 10.10 -7.11
N PHE A 7 -4.08 10.13 -5.89
CA PHE A 7 -4.42 9.20 -4.81
C PHE A 7 -5.11 9.87 -3.62
N ARG A 8 -5.48 11.14 -3.75
CA ARG A 8 -6.24 11.84 -2.72
C ARG A 8 -7.70 11.38 -2.74
N GLY A 9 -8.33 11.29 -1.55
CA GLY A 9 -9.73 10.91 -1.41
C GLY A 9 -9.89 9.51 -0.82
N THR A 10 -10.99 8.85 -1.12
CA THR A 10 -11.35 7.54 -0.59
C THR A 10 -10.70 6.43 -1.40
N GLY A 11 -9.79 5.70 -0.76
CA GLY A 11 -9.20 4.48 -1.32
C GLY A 11 -9.76 3.24 -0.64
N VAL A 12 -10.31 2.30 -1.42
CA VAL A 12 -10.87 1.07 -0.85
C VAL A 12 -9.88 -0.08 -0.98
N ALA A 13 -9.53 -0.70 0.17
CA ALA A 13 -8.81 -1.96 0.20
C ALA A 13 -9.78 -3.10 -0.15
N VAL A 14 -9.60 -3.68 -1.33
CA VAL A 14 -10.49 -4.69 -1.89
C VAL A 14 -10.21 -6.06 -1.27
N VAL A 15 -11.27 -6.80 -0.92
CA VAL A 15 -11.18 -8.20 -0.49
C VAL A 15 -10.86 -9.13 -1.66
N THR A 16 -10.27 -10.28 -1.38
CA THR A 16 -10.14 -11.39 -2.32
C THR A 16 -11.20 -12.44 -1.98
N PRO A 17 -12.32 -12.53 -2.70
CA PRO A 17 -13.36 -13.53 -2.42
C PRO A 17 -12.86 -14.94 -2.72
N PHE A 18 -13.28 -15.90 -1.87
CA PHE A 18 -13.00 -17.31 -2.05
C PHE A 18 -14.29 -18.12 -2.10
N ARG A 19 -14.28 -19.21 -2.88
CA ARG A 19 -15.33 -20.23 -2.94
C ARG A 19 -14.68 -21.59 -3.08
N ASP A 20 -15.04 -22.51 -2.19
CA ASP A 20 -14.52 -23.89 -2.20
C ASP A 20 -12.99 -23.96 -2.24
N GLY A 21 -12.31 -23.09 -1.45
CA GLY A 21 -10.87 -23.02 -1.35
C GLY A 21 -10.14 -22.41 -2.57
N LYS A 22 -10.87 -21.77 -3.48
CA LYS A 22 -10.32 -21.10 -4.67
C LYS A 22 -10.79 -19.66 -4.75
N ILE A 23 -10.04 -18.82 -5.47
CA ILE A 23 -10.42 -17.43 -5.72
C ILE A 23 -11.70 -17.39 -6.57
N ASP A 24 -12.71 -16.66 -6.08
CA ASP A 24 -13.99 -16.43 -6.79
C ASP A 24 -13.87 -15.15 -7.64
N PHE A 25 -13.37 -15.28 -8.87
CA PHE A 25 -13.23 -14.15 -9.78
C PHE A 25 -14.55 -13.46 -10.17
N PRO A 26 -15.68 -14.17 -10.35
CA PRO A 26 -16.98 -13.53 -10.52
C PRO A 26 -17.36 -12.63 -9.34
N ALA A 27 -17.17 -13.10 -8.11
CA ALA A 27 -17.42 -12.28 -6.92
C ALA A 27 -16.45 -11.09 -6.83
N LEU A 28 -15.17 -11.29 -7.16
CA LEU A 28 -14.17 -10.19 -7.22
C LEU A 28 -14.59 -9.13 -8.25
N THR A 29 -15.07 -9.53 -9.43
CA THR A 29 -15.62 -8.61 -10.44
C THR A 29 -16.78 -7.79 -9.87
N THR A 30 -17.69 -8.43 -9.13
CA THR A 30 -18.83 -7.75 -8.51
C THR A 30 -18.37 -6.73 -7.48
N VAL A 31 -17.41 -7.08 -6.61
CA VAL A 31 -16.84 -6.18 -5.60
C VAL A 31 -16.16 -4.98 -6.25
N LEU A 32 -15.29 -5.21 -7.25
CA LEU A 32 -14.59 -4.14 -7.98
C LEU A 32 -15.57 -3.16 -8.61
N ASN A 33 -16.58 -3.65 -9.34
CA ASN A 33 -17.57 -2.79 -9.94
C ASN A 33 -18.41 -2.04 -8.90
N HIS A 34 -18.76 -2.68 -7.77
CA HIS A 34 -19.51 -2.05 -6.70
C HIS A 34 -18.76 -0.83 -6.13
N VAL A 35 -17.47 -0.99 -5.77
CA VAL A 35 -16.70 0.12 -5.18
C VAL A 35 -16.44 1.23 -6.20
N ILE A 36 -16.14 0.89 -7.45
CA ILE A 36 -15.92 1.88 -8.52
C ILE A 36 -17.21 2.65 -8.82
N ASN A 37 -18.36 1.99 -8.89
CA ASN A 37 -19.65 2.64 -9.06
C ASN A 37 -20.02 3.51 -7.85
N GLY A 38 -19.50 3.20 -6.66
CA GLY A 38 -19.54 4.02 -5.45
C GLY A 38 -18.67 5.28 -5.51
N ARG A 39 -17.96 5.51 -6.62
CA ARG A 39 -17.12 6.69 -6.89
C ARG A 39 -15.92 6.83 -5.94
N VAL A 40 -15.26 5.72 -5.61
CA VAL A 40 -13.98 5.77 -4.92
C VAL A 40 -12.91 6.38 -5.82
N GLU A 41 -11.97 7.11 -5.26
CA GLU A 41 -10.90 7.76 -6.02
C GLU A 41 -9.80 6.79 -6.42
N HIS A 42 -9.57 5.72 -5.66
CA HIS A 42 -8.61 4.66 -6.00
C HIS A 42 -8.95 3.35 -5.29
N ILE A 43 -8.31 2.27 -5.69
CA ILE A 43 -8.41 0.97 -5.02
C ILE A 43 -7.04 0.49 -4.56
N VAL A 44 -7.02 -0.29 -3.46
CA VAL A 44 -5.84 -1.02 -3.01
C VAL A 44 -6.08 -2.51 -3.24
N CYS A 45 -5.38 -3.07 -4.22
CA CYS A 45 -5.43 -4.49 -4.56
C CYS A 45 -4.39 -5.25 -3.74
N LEU A 46 -4.77 -6.40 -3.17
CA LEU A 46 -3.88 -7.29 -2.44
C LEU A 46 -3.10 -6.62 -1.29
N GLY A 47 -3.75 -5.71 -0.58
CA GLY A 47 -3.31 -5.28 0.75
C GLY A 47 -3.67 -6.34 1.81
N THR A 48 -3.61 -5.96 3.08
CA THR A 48 -4.01 -6.85 4.21
C THR A 48 -5.44 -7.37 4.06
N THR A 49 -6.37 -6.48 3.69
CA THR A 49 -7.79 -6.83 3.45
C THR A 49 -7.95 -7.83 2.29
N GLY A 50 -7.08 -7.77 1.30
CA GLY A 50 -7.04 -8.70 0.17
C GLY A 50 -6.33 -10.02 0.45
N GLU A 51 -5.91 -10.25 1.70
CA GLU A 51 -5.31 -11.50 2.19
C GLU A 51 -4.08 -11.96 1.38
N ALA A 52 -3.28 -11.01 0.89
CA ALA A 52 -2.12 -11.31 0.02
C ALA A 52 -1.13 -12.32 0.61
N THR A 53 -1.02 -12.38 1.95
CA THR A 53 -0.13 -13.32 2.65
C THR A 53 -0.62 -14.77 2.65
N SER A 54 -1.89 -15.00 2.29
CA SER A 54 -2.53 -16.30 2.22
C SER A 54 -2.52 -16.88 0.80
N LEU A 55 -1.99 -16.13 -0.18
CA LEU A 55 -1.97 -16.48 -1.59
C LEU A 55 -0.57 -16.90 -2.04
N ASP A 56 -0.51 -17.84 -2.98
CA ASP A 56 0.72 -18.11 -3.71
C ASP A 56 1.00 -17.05 -4.81
N GLN A 57 2.19 -17.08 -5.41
CA GLN A 57 2.57 -16.07 -6.39
C GLN A 57 1.72 -16.11 -7.68
N LYS A 58 1.21 -17.30 -8.06
CA LYS A 58 0.34 -17.44 -9.24
C LYS A 58 -1.03 -16.82 -8.97
N GLU A 59 -1.55 -17.04 -7.77
CA GLU A 59 -2.81 -16.46 -7.31
C GLU A 59 -2.71 -14.93 -7.22
N ILE A 60 -1.60 -14.41 -6.65
CA ILE A 60 -1.31 -12.97 -6.59
C ILE A 60 -1.33 -12.36 -8.01
N ASN A 61 -0.61 -12.96 -8.95
CA ASN A 61 -0.56 -12.48 -10.32
C ASN A 61 -1.96 -12.54 -10.98
N SER A 62 -2.69 -13.65 -10.79
CA SER A 62 -4.04 -13.83 -11.36
C SER A 62 -5.05 -12.81 -10.82
N VAL A 63 -4.98 -12.47 -9.53
CA VAL A 63 -5.83 -11.44 -8.92
C VAL A 63 -5.45 -10.06 -9.45
N LEU A 64 -4.16 -9.76 -9.61
CA LEU A 64 -3.71 -8.49 -10.18
C LEU A 64 -4.20 -8.32 -11.62
N ASP A 65 -3.94 -9.33 -12.48
CA ASP A 65 -4.35 -9.30 -13.91
C ASP A 65 -5.86 -9.12 -14.03
N HIS A 66 -6.62 -9.86 -13.23
CA HIS A 66 -8.09 -9.75 -13.23
C HIS A 66 -8.53 -8.35 -12.76
N THR A 67 -7.89 -7.81 -11.73
CA THR A 67 -8.20 -6.47 -11.21
C THR A 67 -7.91 -5.41 -12.26
N ILE A 68 -6.74 -5.44 -12.91
CA ILE A 68 -6.38 -4.49 -13.99
C ILE A 68 -7.40 -4.55 -15.11
N LYS A 69 -7.75 -5.76 -15.55
CA LYS A 69 -8.74 -5.98 -16.62
C LYS A 69 -10.11 -5.41 -16.26
N ILE A 70 -10.60 -5.62 -15.05
CA ILE A 70 -11.93 -5.16 -14.62
C ILE A 70 -11.93 -3.65 -14.36
N VAL A 71 -10.87 -3.13 -13.75
CA VAL A 71 -10.76 -1.68 -13.47
C VAL A 71 -10.68 -0.88 -14.76
N ASP A 72 -9.96 -1.38 -15.77
CA ASP A 72 -9.86 -0.80 -17.12
C ASP A 72 -9.59 0.72 -17.10
N GLY A 73 -8.64 1.14 -16.25
CA GLY A 73 -8.24 2.54 -16.12
C GLY A 73 -9.27 3.50 -15.49
N ARG A 74 -10.42 3.00 -15.01
CA ARG A 74 -11.49 3.84 -14.43
C ARG A 74 -11.06 4.54 -13.14
N VAL A 75 -10.21 3.91 -12.35
CA VAL A 75 -9.60 4.47 -11.14
C VAL A 75 -8.16 3.98 -11.00
N PRO A 76 -7.28 4.71 -10.29
CA PRO A 76 -5.93 4.23 -10.00
C PRO A 76 -5.91 2.96 -9.17
N ILE A 77 -4.89 2.12 -9.41
CA ILE A 77 -4.63 0.88 -8.66
C ILE A 77 -3.34 1.02 -7.85
N ILE A 78 -3.46 0.88 -6.53
CA ILE A 78 -2.33 0.68 -5.62
C ILE A 78 -2.20 -0.82 -5.36
N PHE A 79 -1.04 -1.40 -5.64
CA PHE A 79 -0.79 -2.83 -5.49
C PHE A 79 0.00 -3.11 -4.21
N GLY A 80 -0.54 -3.90 -3.29
CA GLY A 80 -0.11 -3.98 -1.90
C GLY A 80 0.48 -5.28 -1.35
N PRO A 81 0.95 -6.30 -2.14
CA PRO A 81 1.45 -7.56 -1.59
C PRO A 81 2.93 -7.50 -1.16
N PHE A 82 3.48 -6.30 -0.99
CA PHE A 82 4.89 -6.10 -0.70
C PHE A 82 5.14 -5.95 0.80
N GLY A 83 5.10 -7.09 1.52
CA GLY A 83 5.51 -7.22 2.90
C GLY A 83 6.37 -8.47 3.06
N CYS A 84 7.64 -8.32 3.40
CA CYS A 84 8.58 -9.42 3.61
C CYS A 84 9.65 -9.04 4.62
N ASN A 85 10.13 -9.99 5.41
CA ASN A 85 11.20 -9.76 6.38
C ASN A 85 12.59 -9.75 5.73
N ASN A 86 12.73 -10.44 4.59
CA ASN A 86 13.97 -10.49 3.81
C ASN A 86 13.93 -9.39 2.74
N THR A 87 14.66 -8.30 2.96
CA THR A 87 14.69 -7.16 2.04
C THR A 87 15.22 -7.53 0.66
N ALA A 88 16.23 -8.41 0.56
CA ALA A 88 16.79 -8.82 -0.73
C ALA A 88 15.76 -9.60 -1.55
N GLU A 89 15.03 -10.53 -0.93
CA GLU A 89 13.95 -11.27 -1.57
C GLU A 89 12.82 -10.37 -2.04
N LEU A 90 12.46 -9.37 -1.22
CA LEU A 90 11.44 -8.39 -1.57
C LEU A 90 11.85 -7.55 -2.78
N VAL A 91 13.11 -7.11 -2.83
CA VAL A 91 13.69 -6.38 -3.97
C VAL A 91 13.59 -7.19 -5.26
N GLU A 92 13.98 -8.46 -5.23
CA GLU A 92 13.87 -9.35 -6.39
C GLU A 92 12.41 -9.60 -6.79
N LYS A 93 11.51 -9.75 -5.82
CA LYS A 93 10.06 -9.87 -6.08
C LYS A 93 9.51 -8.62 -6.77
N ILE A 94 9.88 -7.42 -6.31
CA ILE A 94 9.45 -6.16 -6.93
C ILE A 94 9.93 -6.06 -8.37
N LYS A 95 11.21 -6.35 -8.62
CA LYS A 95 11.80 -6.32 -9.97
C LYS A 95 11.18 -7.34 -10.94
N ALA A 96 10.81 -8.51 -10.43
CA ALA A 96 10.21 -9.60 -11.22
C ALA A 96 8.71 -9.41 -11.49
N THR A 97 8.05 -8.51 -10.75
CA THR A 97 6.60 -8.29 -10.91
C THR A 97 6.32 -7.37 -12.09
N ASP A 98 5.44 -7.77 -12.99
CA ASP A 98 4.90 -6.87 -14.00
C ASP A 98 3.95 -5.85 -13.35
N LEU A 99 4.39 -4.60 -13.31
CA LEU A 99 3.64 -3.48 -12.75
C LEU A 99 2.94 -2.65 -13.84
N SER A 100 2.84 -3.16 -15.08
CA SER A 100 2.01 -2.51 -16.11
C SER A 100 0.55 -2.49 -15.66
N GLY A 101 -0.11 -1.36 -15.82
CA GLY A 101 -1.49 -1.19 -15.30
C GLY A 101 -1.61 -0.90 -13.79
N VAL A 102 -0.49 -0.87 -13.05
CA VAL A 102 -0.42 -0.43 -11.64
C VAL A 102 0.04 1.01 -11.57
N ASP A 103 -0.53 1.81 -10.69
CA ASP A 103 -0.21 3.23 -10.53
C ASP A 103 0.77 3.51 -9.39
N ALA A 104 0.73 2.70 -8.33
CA ALA A 104 1.68 2.73 -7.22
C ALA A 104 1.76 1.35 -6.56
N ILE A 105 2.87 1.10 -5.85
CA ILE A 105 2.96 -0.05 -4.94
C ILE A 105 2.81 0.42 -3.50
N MET A 106 2.31 -0.46 -2.63
CA MET A 106 2.26 -0.24 -1.19
C MET A 106 3.08 -1.32 -0.49
N ALA A 107 3.99 -0.91 0.38
CA ALA A 107 4.87 -1.82 1.12
C ALA A 107 4.80 -1.56 2.62
N SER A 108 4.80 -2.63 3.42
CA SER A 108 4.93 -2.57 4.87
C SER A 108 6.37 -2.80 5.33
N SER A 109 6.70 -2.31 6.53
CA SER A 109 7.97 -2.65 7.18
C SER A 109 8.02 -4.16 7.52
N PRO A 110 9.24 -4.73 7.77
CA PRO A 110 9.36 -6.11 8.21
C PRO A 110 8.52 -6.41 9.45
N ALA A 111 7.81 -7.53 9.42
CA ALA A 111 6.92 -7.95 10.50
C ALA A 111 7.66 -8.86 11.50
N TYR A 112 7.18 -8.95 12.74
CA TYR A 112 7.67 -9.86 13.78
C TYR A 112 9.07 -9.55 14.33
N VAL A 113 10.08 -9.29 13.48
CA VAL A 113 11.51 -9.15 13.85
C VAL A 113 11.88 -7.82 14.53
N ARG A 114 10.99 -6.85 14.54
CA ARG A 114 11.14 -5.53 15.20
C ARG A 114 12.48 -4.83 14.89
N PRO A 115 12.75 -4.47 13.64
CA PRO A 115 13.98 -3.79 13.26
C PRO A 115 14.09 -2.40 13.90
N THR A 116 15.31 -1.86 13.98
CA THR A 116 15.52 -0.46 14.37
C THR A 116 14.95 0.50 13.33
N GLN A 117 14.75 1.77 13.67
CA GLN A 117 14.28 2.77 12.72
C GLN A 117 15.24 2.94 11.52
N GLU A 118 16.56 2.82 11.75
CA GLU A 118 17.54 2.81 10.67
C GLU A 118 17.40 1.57 9.78
N GLY A 119 17.14 0.40 10.37
CA GLY A 119 16.85 -0.82 9.59
C GLY A 119 15.59 -0.69 8.73
N ILE A 120 14.53 -0.08 9.28
CA ILE A 120 13.30 0.24 8.53
C ILE A 120 13.60 1.23 7.39
N TYR A 121 14.38 2.28 7.67
CA TYR A 121 14.77 3.25 6.65
C TYR A 121 15.50 2.59 5.48
N GLN A 122 16.52 1.79 5.77
CA GLN A 122 17.29 1.07 4.74
C GLN A 122 16.43 0.07 3.95
N HIS A 123 15.50 -0.61 4.64
CA HIS A 123 14.54 -1.51 4.00
C HIS A 123 13.70 -0.76 2.94
N TYR A 124 13.12 0.38 3.31
CA TYR A 124 12.31 1.17 2.38
C TYR A 124 13.14 1.81 1.26
N MET A 125 14.35 2.27 1.53
CA MET A 125 15.24 2.78 0.49
C MET A 125 15.50 1.74 -0.60
N ASN A 126 15.80 0.49 -0.22
CA ASN A 126 15.97 -0.61 -1.17
C ASN A 126 14.68 -0.90 -1.98
N ILE A 127 13.49 -0.78 -1.36
CA ILE A 127 12.21 -0.91 -2.06
C ILE A 127 12.05 0.21 -3.09
N ALA A 128 12.33 1.45 -2.71
CA ALA A 128 12.19 2.61 -3.59
C ALA A 128 13.13 2.55 -4.80
N ASP A 129 14.37 2.10 -4.58
CA ASP A 129 15.38 1.90 -5.64
C ASP A 129 14.98 0.78 -6.62
N ALA A 130 14.29 -0.26 -6.12
CA ALA A 130 13.88 -1.40 -6.94
C ALA A 130 12.60 -1.16 -7.72
N SER A 131 11.74 -0.26 -7.27
CA SER A 131 10.40 -0.05 -7.84
C SER A 131 10.39 0.90 -9.02
N SER A 132 9.85 0.46 -10.14
CA SER A 132 9.54 1.32 -11.30
C SER A 132 8.29 2.19 -11.08
N LYS A 133 7.56 1.98 -9.97
CA LYS A 133 6.34 2.71 -9.62
C LYS A 133 6.51 3.45 -8.30
N PRO A 134 5.73 4.52 -8.08
CA PRO A 134 5.70 5.20 -6.79
C PRO A 134 5.40 4.26 -5.63
N VAL A 135 6.00 4.53 -4.47
CA VAL A 135 5.88 3.72 -3.26
C VAL A 135 5.06 4.45 -2.20
N LEU A 136 3.99 3.82 -1.76
CA LEU A 136 3.22 4.20 -0.58
C LEU A 136 3.71 3.39 0.62
N ILE A 137 4.22 4.07 1.63
CA ILE A 137 4.64 3.45 2.90
C ILE A 137 3.38 2.97 3.63
N TYR A 138 3.39 1.75 4.18
CA TYR A 138 2.28 1.26 5.00
C TYR A 138 2.73 1.07 6.45
N ASN A 139 2.30 1.99 7.33
CA ASN A 139 2.61 1.96 8.76
C ASN A 139 1.47 1.29 9.52
N VAL A 140 1.62 0.00 9.85
CA VAL A 140 0.57 -0.84 10.42
C VAL A 140 1.10 -1.70 11.59
N PRO A 141 1.40 -1.11 12.74
CA PRO A 141 2.03 -1.80 13.87
C PRO A 141 1.24 -2.99 14.41
N SER A 142 -0.08 -2.99 14.25
CA SER A 142 -0.94 -4.13 14.60
C SER A 142 -0.62 -5.41 13.79
N ARG A 143 0.06 -5.27 12.65
CA ARG A 143 0.49 -6.39 11.78
C ARG A 143 2.00 -6.60 11.82
N THR A 144 2.78 -5.52 11.84
CA THR A 144 4.24 -5.59 11.80
C THR A 144 4.90 -5.70 13.17
N ALA A 145 4.14 -5.46 14.27
CA ALA A 145 4.63 -5.37 15.64
C ALA A 145 5.68 -4.25 15.88
N MET A 146 5.86 -3.36 14.89
CA MET A 146 6.79 -2.23 14.96
C MET A 146 6.21 -1.02 14.23
N LYS A 147 6.23 0.14 14.90
CA LYS A 147 5.81 1.41 14.32
C LYS A 147 6.99 2.02 13.54
N VAL A 148 6.73 2.48 12.33
CA VAL A 148 7.63 3.41 11.64
C VAL A 148 7.42 4.78 12.26
N SER A 149 8.46 5.41 12.79
CA SER A 149 8.33 6.71 13.43
C SER A 149 8.07 7.81 12.38
N TYR A 150 7.40 8.89 12.79
CA TYR A 150 7.11 10.00 11.87
C TYR A 150 8.40 10.64 11.33
N GLU A 151 9.48 10.68 12.14
CA GLU A 151 10.80 11.15 11.69
C GLU A 151 11.37 10.28 10.58
N THR A 152 11.24 8.96 10.70
CA THR A 152 11.69 8.02 9.66
C THR A 152 10.87 8.18 8.39
N ILE A 153 9.55 8.37 8.49
CA ILE A 153 8.68 8.60 7.34
C ILE A 153 9.04 9.90 6.62
N ILE A 154 9.25 10.99 7.38
CA ILE A 154 9.66 12.29 6.81
C ILE A 154 11.01 12.14 6.10
N ARG A 155 12.00 11.54 6.77
CA ARG A 155 13.33 11.30 6.20
C ARG A 155 13.25 10.51 4.88
N LEU A 156 12.42 9.48 4.80
CA LEU A 156 12.19 8.72 3.56
C LEU A 156 11.67 9.62 2.45
N GLY A 157 10.61 10.38 2.71
CA GLY A 157 10.00 11.29 1.74
C GLY A 157 10.91 12.43 1.29
N GLU A 158 11.84 12.89 2.15
CA GLU A 158 12.84 13.91 1.80
C GLU A 158 14.01 13.33 1.00
N THR A 159 14.36 12.06 1.21
CA THR A 159 15.55 11.46 0.61
C THR A 159 15.29 10.88 -0.77
N HIS A 160 14.11 10.32 -1.02
CA HIS A 160 13.83 9.63 -2.27
C HIS A 160 12.48 10.02 -2.87
N THR A 161 12.50 10.54 -4.09
CA THR A 161 11.30 11.07 -4.80
C THR A 161 10.25 10.00 -5.14
N ASN A 162 10.60 8.72 -5.08
CA ASN A 162 9.67 7.63 -5.34
C ASN A 162 8.70 7.38 -4.18
N PHE A 163 8.96 7.92 -2.97
CA PHE A 163 7.98 7.88 -1.88
C PHE A 163 6.93 8.96 -2.08
N VAL A 164 5.70 8.55 -2.35
CA VAL A 164 4.59 9.48 -2.60
C VAL A 164 3.70 9.73 -1.40
N GLY A 165 3.88 8.96 -0.33
CA GLY A 165 3.08 9.12 0.87
C GLY A 165 3.15 7.94 1.84
N VAL A 166 2.28 8.00 2.83
CA VAL A 166 2.09 6.94 3.82
C VAL A 166 0.60 6.65 4.02
N LYS A 167 0.27 5.36 4.12
CA LYS A 167 -0.98 4.88 4.71
C LYS A 167 -0.72 4.64 6.19
N GLU A 168 -1.27 5.51 7.04
CA GLU A 168 -1.03 5.54 8.47
C GLU A 168 -2.16 4.81 9.21
N ALA A 169 -1.84 3.75 9.93
CA ALA A 169 -2.79 2.90 10.66
C ALA A 169 -2.37 2.70 12.13
N THR A 170 -1.75 3.71 12.74
CA THR A 170 -1.30 3.64 14.15
C THR A 170 -2.30 4.18 15.15
N ALA A 171 -3.28 4.98 14.73
CA ALA A 171 -4.15 5.79 15.61
C ALA A 171 -3.38 6.73 16.58
N ASP A 172 -2.12 7.06 16.26
CA ASP A 172 -1.27 7.96 17.04
C ASP A 172 -1.42 9.40 16.51
N PHE A 173 -2.40 10.15 17.05
CA PHE A 173 -2.69 11.52 16.61
C PHE A 173 -1.53 12.49 16.85
N PHE A 174 -0.70 12.25 17.86
CA PHE A 174 0.49 13.09 18.08
C PHE A 174 1.49 12.90 16.94
N ALA A 175 1.86 11.66 16.63
CA ALA A 175 2.76 11.35 15.53
C ALA A 175 2.19 11.83 14.18
N LEU A 176 0.89 11.62 13.97
CA LEU A 176 0.19 12.07 12.76
C LEU A 176 0.26 13.60 12.59
N SER A 177 0.01 14.37 13.67
CA SER A 177 0.09 15.84 13.64
C SER A 177 1.51 16.32 13.30
N LYS A 178 2.54 15.66 13.85
CA LYS A 178 3.94 15.95 13.52
C LYS A 178 4.25 15.62 12.06
N LEU A 179 3.79 14.47 11.59
CA LEU A 179 3.96 14.04 10.20
C LEU A 179 3.33 15.05 9.22
N ILE A 180 2.07 15.42 9.43
CA ILE A 180 1.35 16.38 8.59
C ILE A 180 2.07 17.73 8.55
N LYS A 181 2.56 18.20 9.70
CA LYS A 181 3.26 19.49 9.80
C LYS A 181 4.59 19.52 9.07
N HIS A 182 5.34 18.41 9.08
CA HIS A 182 6.74 18.38 8.63
C HIS A 182 6.95 17.56 7.34
N ARG A 183 5.90 16.93 6.79
CA ARG A 183 5.98 16.16 5.54
C ARG A 183 6.47 17.02 4.37
N PRO A 184 7.15 16.44 3.37
CA PRO A 184 7.42 17.11 2.11
C PRO A 184 6.12 17.61 1.46
N LYS A 185 6.20 18.67 0.65
CA LYS A 185 5.04 19.42 0.13
C LYS A 185 3.99 18.52 -0.53
N ASP A 186 4.39 17.59 -1.36
CA ASP A 186 3.48 16.73 -2.14
C ASP A 186 3.39 15.30 -1.59
N PHE A 187 3.81 15.08 -0.34
CA PHE A 187 3.75 13.79 0.33
C PHE A 187 2.37 13.52 0.92
N LEU A 188 1.72 12.45 0.49
CA LEU A 188 0.40 12.04 0.95
C LEU A 188 0.42 11.46 2.36
N VAL A 189 -0.62 11.75 3.13
CA VAL A 189 -0.93 11.05 4.38
C VAL A 189 -2.37 10.56 4.26
N LEU A 190 -2.53 9.24 4.16
CA LEU A 190 -3.81 8.55 4.06
C LEU A 190 -4.09 7.81 5.37
N SER A 191 -5.33 7.89 5.88
CA SER A 191 -5.73 7.05 7.01
C SER A 191 -5.85 5.60 6.56
N GLY A 192 -5.29 4.68 7.36
CA GLY A 192 -5.39 3.24 7.17
C GLY A 192 -6.23 2.54 8.24
N ASP A 193 -6.92 3.32 9.08
CA ASP A 193 -7.74 2.84 10.19
C ASP A 193 -9.12 3.51 10.16
N ASP A 194 -10.18 2.70 10.03
CA ASP A 194 -11.55 3.18 9.84
C ASP A 194 -12.07 3.96 11.05
N TYR A 195 -11.70 3.54 12.27
CA TYR A 195 -12.16 4.19 13.52
C TYR A 195 -11.60 5.62 13.68
N THR A 196 -10.43 5.85 13.14
CA THR A 196 -9.74 7.14 13.25
C THR A 196 -9.76 7.94 11.95
N ALA A 197 -10.36 7.42 10.88
CA ALA A 197 -10.38 8.08 9.57
C ALA A 197 -10.96 9.50 9.65
N PHE A 198 -12.15 9.67 10.23
CA PHE A 198 -12.80 10.97 10.35
C PHE A 198 -11.98 12.01 11.16
N PRO A 199 -11.47 11.70 12.37
CA PRO A 199 -10.66 12.67 13.12
C PRO A 199 -9.27 12.90 12.50
N THR A 200 -8.84 12.14 11.50
CA THR A 200 -7.56 12.34 10.79
C THR A 200 -7.70 13.16 9.50
N MET A 201 -8.91 13.42 9.06
CA MET A 201 -9.23 14.27 7.90
C MET A 201 -9.08 15.75 8.22
#